data_05baa7e728d1e534b42bd90c153c453b
#
_entry.id   05baa7e728d1e534b42bd90c153c453b
#
_cell.length_a   1.000
_cell.length_b   1.000
_cell.length_c   1.000
_cell.angle_alpha   90.00
_cell.angle_beta   90.00
_cell.angle_gamma   90.00
#
_symmetry.space_group_name_H-M   'P 1'
#
loop_
_entity.id
_entity.type
_entity.pdbx_description
1 polymer ?
#
loop_
_entity_poly.entity_id
_entity_poly.type
_entity_poly.pdbx_seq_one_letter_code
_entity_poly.pdbx_strand_id
1 'polypeptide(L)'
;MLVLVVAVLAALVGNARTKHVAGSAVRGQVPGPPSVGECLLESPGVAVSGAFGGDPSSGYASTDGTGYPSLRLGSCSGRPFGEVAGVVTDGPDRRRSYQEAWGDPSSPESQCSDMVNAYLGTPEDSDVPPQWGPAPSSTLVLVGPSDLQRADGQHWLGCVAAGVDGTGMPTGYAGTVHGMMRTLRFPPELAQCLAVQPSTAGVTAVDCGQPHKAELLAISYADDSRPVQPDDAERSCVELARSMTGLAHPTAAGRIQVRVIAVPLPPDPNTRDTSTANPTQWYCTIEPKGDNVLTGPLLGVGDGPLPVR
;
A
#
# COMPACT_ATOMS: atom_id res chain seq x y z
N MET A 1 33.88 -38.78 -56.46
CA MET A 1 33.12 -38.55 -55.20
C MET A 1 33.45 -37.22 -54.50
N LEU A 2 34.65 -36.69 -54.62
CA LEU A 2 35.09 -35.43 -53.96
C LEU A 2 34.39 -34.18 -54.54
N VAL A 3 34.14 -34.15 -55.84
CA VAL A 3 33.55 -32.98 -56.55
C VAL A 3 32.10 -32.71 -56.17
N LEU A 4 31.35 -33.78 -55.85
CA LEU A 4 29.93 -33.68 -55.46
C LEU A 4 29.76 -33.10 -54.03
N VAL A 5 30.71 -33.37 -53.12
CA VAL A 5 30.71 -32.83 -51.76
C VAL A 5 31.01 -31.33 -51.74
N VAL A 6 31.90 -30.88 -52.59
CA VAL A 6 32.25 -29.43 -52.69
C VAL A 6 31.07 -28.62 -53.27
N ALA A 7 30.32 -29.17 -54.21
CA ALA A 7 29.16 -28.49 -54.80
C ALA A 7 27.99 -28.34 -53.78
N VAL A 8 27.79 -29.35 -52.92
CA VAL A 8 26.74 -29.31 -51.85
C VAL A 8 27.11 -28.30 -50.77
N LEU A 9 28.37 -28.25 -50.36
CA LEU A 9 28.84 -27.26 -49.40
C LEU A 9 28.74 -25.82 -49.94
N ALA A 10 29.05 -25.60 -51.19
CA ALA A 10 28.91 -24.28 -51.84
C ALA A 10 27.43 -23.85 -51.95
N ALA A 11 26.50 -24.78 -52.16
CA ALA A 11 25.07 -24.51 -52.19
C ALA A 11 24.49 -24.18 -50.81
N LEU A 12 25.05 -24.76 -49.74
CA LEU A 12 24.61 -24.49 -48.36
C LEU A 12 25.12 -23.14 -47.84
N VAL A 13 26.31 -22.72 -48.23
CA VAL A 13 26.87 -21.41 -47.86
C VAL A 13 26.25 -20.27 -48.70
N GLY A 14 25.81 -20.53 -49.93
CA GLY A 14 25.20 -19.53 -50.82
C GLY A 14 23.77 -19.13 -50.44
N ASN A 15 23.06 -19.90 -49.56
CA ASN A 15 21.68 -19.62 -49.16
C ASN A 15 21.55 -18.83 -47.83
N ALA A 16 22.66 -18.56 -47.16
CA ALA A 16 22.66 -17.62 -46.01
C ALA A 16 22.70 -16.16 -46.53
N ARG A 17 21.78 -15.81 -47.43
CA ARG A 17 21.47 -14.41 -47.70
C ARG A 17 20.80 -13.88 -46.46
N THR A 18 21.57 -13.20 -45.61
CA THR A 18 21.03 -12.28 -44.62
C THR A 18 20.08 -11.35 -45.39
N LYS A 19 18.77 -11.53 -45.19
CA LYS A 19 17.79 -10.53 -45.60
C LYS A 19 18.12 -9.28 -44.82
N HIS A 20 18.91 -8.41 -45.39
CA HIS A 20 18.99 -7.03 -44.93
C HIS A 20 17.60 -6.44 -45.12
N VAL A 21 16.80 -6.43 -44.06
CA VAL A 21 15.61 -5.59 -44.00
C VAL A 21 16.15 -4.18 -43.95
N ALA A 22 16.11 -3.49 -45.09
CA ALA A 22 16.36 -2.06 -45.15
C ALA A 22 15.18 -1.35 -44.47
N GLY A 23 15.16 -1.39 -43.16
CA GLY A 23 14.31 -0.57 -42.31
C GLY A 23 15.17 0.55 -41.77
N SER A 24 14.86 1.80 -42.05
CA SER A 24 15.33 2.90 -41.25
C SER A 24 14.73 2.70 -39.88
N ALA A 25 15.57 2.38 -38.89
CA ALA A 25 15.14 2.36 -37.47
C ALA A 25 14.68 3.78 -37.14
N VAL A 26 13.40 4.01 -37.17
CA VAL A 26 12.82 5.22 -36.56
C VAL A 26 13.08 5.06 -35.05
N ARG A 27 13.91 5.94 -34.47
CA ARG A 27 14.16 5.99 -33.06
C ARG A 27 12.78 6.23 -32.41
N GLY A 28 12.18 5.20 -31.82
CA GLY A 28 10.95 5.36 -31.05
C GLY A 28 11.22 6.39 -29.95
N GLN A 29 10.29 7.29 -29.75
CA GLN A 29 10.41 8.26 -28.67
C GLN A 29 10.40 7.47 -27.35
N VAL A 30 11.47 7.60 -26.55
CA VAL A 30 11.53 7.01 -25.21
C VAL A 30 10.52 7.75 -24.32
N PRO A 31 9.60 7.04 -23.65
CA PRO A 31 8.65 7.69 -22.74
C PRO A 31 9.38 8.51 -21.69
N GLY A 32 8.80 9.65 -21.31
CA GLY A 32 9.26 10.45 -20.16
C GLY A 32 8.89 9.85 -18.82
N PRO A 33 9.14 10.59 -17.72
CA PRO A 33 8.65 10.25 -16.40
C PRO A 33 7.13 10.09 -16.38
N PRO A 34 6.57 9.30 -15.45
CA PRO A 34 5.11 9.17 -15.30
C PRO A 34 4.48 10.48 -14.84
N SER A 35 3.19 10.61 -15.11
CA SER A 35 2.38 11.73 -14.63
C SER A 35 1.67 11.39 -13.33
N VAL A 36 1.43 12.39 -12.48
CA VAL A 36 0.59 12.22 -11.28
C VAL A 36 -0.80 11.75 -11.70
N GLY A 37 -1.32 10.73 -11.01
CA GLY A 37 -2.58 10.08 -11.31
C GLY A 37 -2.50 8.94 -12.34
N GLU A 38 -1.33 8.65 -12.93
CA GLU A 38 -1.13 7.38 -13.63
C GLU A 38 -1.12 6.21 -12.65
N CYS A 39 -1.53 5.03 -13.13
CA CYS A 39 -1.69 3.86 -12.30
C CYS A 39 -0.56 2.84 -12.46
N LEU A 40 -0.22 2.18 -11.36
CA LEU A 40 0.60 0.98 -11.34
C LEU A 40 -0.23 -0.21 -11.79
N LEU A 41 0.12 -0.78 -12.95
CA LEU A 41 -0.66 -1.80 -13.65
C LEU A 41 -0.24 -3.24 -13.34
N GLU A 42 0.81 -3.40 -12.53
CA GLU A 42 1.32 -4.71 -12.12
C GLU A 42 1.68 -4.70 -10.63
N SER A 43 1.60 -5.88 -10.01
CA SER A 43 1.97 -6.02 -8.61
C SER A 43 3.47 -5.74 -8.42
N PRO A 44 3.85 -4.93 -7.43
CA PRO A 44 5.27 -4.74 -7.10
C PRO A 44 5.95 -6.01 -6.57
N GLY A 45 5.23 -7.09 -6.38
CA GLY A 45 5.77 -8.42 -6.07
C GLY A 45 6.38 -8.59 -4.68
N VAL A 46 6.21 -7.61 -3.81
CA VAL A 46 6.82 -7.60 -2.47
C VAL A 46 5.75 -7.46 -1.40
N ALA A 47 5.88 -8.25 -0.34
CA ALA A 47 5.15 -8.01 0.89
C ALA A 47 5.62 -6.68 1.48
N VAL A 48 4.69 -5.80 1.76
CA VAL A 48 4.97 -4.54 2.43
C VAL A 48 4.80 -4.79 3.91
N SER A 49 5.91 -5.02 4.60
CA SER A 49 5.90 -5.06 6.05
C SER A 49 5.74 -3.64 6.57
N GLY A 50 4.54 -3.32 7.04
CA GLY A 50 4.28 -1.98 7.56
C GLY A 50 2.84 -1.69 7.94
N ALA A 51 1.86 -2.47 7.52
CA ALA A 51 0.45 -2.24 7.84
C ALA A 51 0.15 -2.20 9.35
N PHE A 52 1.00 -2.78 10.19
CA PHE A 52 0.84 -2.83 11.65
C PHE A 52 2.14 -2.54 12.41
N GLY A 53 2.96 -1.57 11.96
CA GLY A 53 4.17 -1.17 12.66
C GLY A 53 5.41 -2.01 12.34
N GLY A 54 5.41 -2.74 11.25
CA GLY A 54 6.60 -3.41 10.71
C GLY A 54 7.62 -2.41 10.17
N ASP A 55 8.88 -2.82 10.16
CA ASP A 55 10.00 -2.03 9.65
C ASP A 55 9.74 -1.64 8.16
N PRO A 56 9.56 -0.35 7.83
CA PRO A 56 9.35 0.09 6.45
C PRO A 56 10.52 -0.25 5.52
N SER A 57 11.68 -0.66 6.07
CA SER A 57 12.84 -1.06 5.28
C SER A 57 12.66 -2.38 4.53
N SER A 58 11.70 -3.22 4.92
CA SER A 58 11.47 -4.53 4.31
C SER A 58 10.61 -4.50 3.04
N GLY A 59 9.96 -3.37 2.73
CA GLY A 59 9.08 -3.18 1.56
C GLY A 59 9.80 -2.97 0.22
N TYR A 60 11.11 -2.93 0.20
CA TYR A 60 11.88 -2.58 -1.00
C TYR A 60 12.61 -3.80 -1.56
N ALA A 61 11.94 -4.71 -2.23
CA ALA A 61 12.64 -5.75 -2.97
C ALA A 61 13.05 -5.26 -4.36
N SER A 62 14.29 -4.87 -4.49
CA SER A 62 15.04 -5.14 -5.71
C SER A 62 15.80 -6.46 -5.48
N THR A 63 15.62 -7.43 -6.33
CA THR A 63 16.27 -8.74 -6.22
C THR A 63 17.78 -8.67 -6.54
N ASP A 64 18.26 -7.55 -7.09
CA ASP A 64 19.63 -7.35 -7.55
C ASP A 64 20.39 -6.18 -6.87
N GLY A 65 19.74 -5.42 -6.01
CA GLY A 65 20.40 -4.34 -5.23
C GLY A 65 20.87 -3.12 -6.03
N THR A 66 20.59 -3.03 -7.33
CA THR A 66 21.19 -2.04 -8.24
C THR A 66 20.33 -0.82 -8.51
N GLY A 67 19.04 -0.82 -8.16
CA GLY A 67 18.18 0.35 -8.42
C GLY A 67 16.73 0.17 -7.99
N TYR A 68 15.92 1.18 -8.25
CA TYR A 68 14.48 1.10 -8.08
C TYR A 68 13.86 0.28 -9.22
N PRO A 69 12.84 -0.56 -8.96
CA PRO A 69 12.23 -1.38 -9.98
C PRO A 69 11.57 -0.52 -11.06
N SER A 70 11.68 -0.95 -12.31
CA SER A 70 10.90 -0.41 -13.42
C SER A 70 9.60 -1.19 -13.54
N LEU A 71 8.52 -0.61 -13.02
CA LEU A 71 7.19 -1.21 -13.06
C LEU A 71 6.34 -0.56 -14.16
N ARG A 72 5.37 -1.31 -14.67
CA ARG A 72 4.49 -0.83 -15.73
C ARG A 72 3.48 0.18 -15.18
N LEU A 73 3.58 1.42 -15.66
CA LEU A 73 2.67 2.51 -15.37
C LEU A 73 1.80 2.82 -16.60
N GLY A 74 0.63 3.41 -16.39
CA GLY A 74 -0.27 3.81 -17.46
C GLY A 74 -1.61 4.34 -16.96
N SER A 75 -2.58 4.44 -17.88
CA SER A 75 -3.93 4.91 -17.53
C SER A 75 -4.61 3.96 -16.56
N CYS A 76 -5.33 4.53 -15.59
CA CYS A 76 -6.07 3.78 -14.58
C CYS A 76 -7.26 3.05 -15.19
N SER A 77 -7.12 1.78 -15.45
CA SER A 77 -8.16 0.90 -15.96
C SER A 77 -8.13 -0.44 -15.24
N GLY A 78 -9.30 -1.04 -15.02
CA GLY A 78 -9.40 -2.29 -14.30
C GLY A 78 -9.15 -2.14 -12.80
N ARG A 79 -8.24 -2.93 -12.26
CA ARG A 79 -7.85 -2.94 -10.83
C ARG A 79 -6.35 -2.65 -10.72
N PRO A 80 -5.96 -1.37 -10.69
CA PRO A 80 -4.56 -1.00 -10.49
C PRO A 80 -4.08 -1.36 -9.09
N PHE A 81 -2.77 -1.51 -8.93
CA PHE A 81 -2.12 -1.77 -7.64
C PHE A 81 -1.72 -0.48 -6.91
N GLY A 82 -1.75 0.65 -7.58
CA GLY A 82 -1.40 1.94 -6.99
C GLY A 82 -1.57 3.09 -7.98
N GLU A 83 -1.37 4.30 -7.49
CA GLU A 83 -1.46 5.54 -8.25
C GLU A 83 -0.20 6.39 -8.03
N VAL A 84 0.31 7.00 -9.08
CA VAL A 84 1.47 7.91 -9.00
C VAL A 84 1.04 9.18 -8.26
N ALA A 85 1.57 9.37 -7.08
CA ALA A 85 1.32 10.55 -6.23
C ALA A 85 2.26 11.71 -6.55
N GLY A 86 3.44 11.41 -7.08
CA GLY A 86 4.44 12.40 -7.42
C GLY A 86 5.64 11.81 -8.14
N VAL A 87 6.53 12.69 -8.61
CA VAL A 87 7.78 12.33 -9.26
C VAL A 87 8.89 13.27 -8.79
N VAL A 88 9.99 12.71 -8.35
CA VAL A 88 11.24 13.45 -8.08
C VAL A 88 12.11 13.36 -9.33
N THR A 89 12.45 14.50 -9.93
CA THR A 89 13.11 14.56 -11.25
C THR A 89 14.58 14.13 -11.23
N ASP A 90 15.29 14.41 -10.15
CA ASP A 90 16.70 14.04 -9.98
C ASP A 90 16.83 12.87 -9.00
N GLY A 91 16.13 11.80 -9.30
CA GLY A 91 16.16 10.58 -8.50
C GLY A 91 17.55 9.94 -8.45
N PRO A 92 17.90 9.25 -7.36
CA PRO A 92 19.20 8.61 -7.24
C PRO A 92 19.33 7.43 -8.21
N ASP A 93 20.52 7.31 -8.82
CA ASP A 93 20.82 6.21 -9.74
C ASP A 93 20.82 4.84 -9.07
N ARG A 94 21.03 4.82 -7.76
CA ARG A 94 21.04 3.62 -6.95
C ARG A 94 20.15 3.77 -5.73
N ARG A 95 19.62 2.66 -5.29
CA ARG A 95 18.90 2.56 -4.04
C ARG A 95 19.83 2.94 -2.87
N ARG A 96 19.34 3.75 -1.96
CA ARG A 96 20.02 4.15 -0.74
C ARG A 96 19.78 3.14 0.39
N SER A 97 20.64 3.12 1.39
CA SER A 97 20.33 2.42 2.65
C SER A 97 19.15 3.09 3.35
N TYR A 98 18.50 2.37 4.26
CA TYR A 98 17.38 2.91 5.02
C TYR A 98 17.71 4.23 5.71
N GLN A 99 18.86 4.32 6.37
CA GLN A 99 19.28 5.54 7.06
C GLN A 99 19.57 6.71 6.11
N GLU A 100 20.17 6.43 4.95
CA GLU A 100 20.41 7.45 3.91
C GLU A 100 19.09 7.93 3.26
N ALA A 101 18.12 7.02 3.13
CA ALA A 101 16.84 7.31 2.49
C ALA A 101 15.89 8.08 3.43
N TRP A 102 15.81 7.69 4.69
CA TRP A 102 14.81 8.16 5.64
C TRP A 102 15.37 8.99 6.80
N GLY A 103 16.68 9.01 7.00
CA GLY A 103 17.36 9.85 8.00
C GLY A 103 17.51 11.31 7.59
N ASP A 104 17.33 11.62 6.31
CA ASP A 104 17.40 12.97 5.74
C ASP A 104 16.03 13.40 5.17
N PRO A 105 15.34 14.38 5.78
CA PRO A 105 14.05 14.87 5.26
C PRO A 105 14.12 15.43 3.84
N SER A 106 15.30 15.83 3.37
CA SER A 106 15.48 16.32 2.00
C SER A 106 15.75 15.20 0.98
N SER A 107 15.84 13.96 1.42
CA SER A 107 16.06 12.83 0.53
C SER A 107 14.90 12.66 -0.46
N PRO A 108 15.15 12.16 -1.68
CA PRO A 108 14.09 11.86 -2.65
C PRO A 108 13.04 10.89 -2.11
N GLU A 109 13.44 9.94 -1.28
CA GLU A 109 12.54 8.96 -0.66
C GLU A 109 11.61 9.62 0.37
N SER A 110 12.14 10.53 1.21
CA SER A 110 11.34 11.32 2.15
C SER A 110 10.38 12.24 1.41
N GLN A 111 10.84 12.92 0.35
CA GLN A 111 9.95 13.71 -0.51
C GLN A 111 8.83 12.87 -1.13
N CYS A 112 9.12 11.63 -1.54
CA CYS A 112 8.11 10.69 -2.02
C CYS A 112 7.08 10.36 -0.93
N SER A 113 7.51 10.16 0.31
CA SER A 113 6.59 9.93 1.44
C SER A 113 5.62 11.10 1.62
N ASP A 114 6.15 12.33 1.61
CA ASP A 114 5.34 13.54 1.73
C ASP A 114 4.34 13.68 0.58
N MET A 115 4.78 13.41 -0.66
CA MET A 115 3.90 13.43 -1.83
C MET A 115 2.78 12.39 -1.72
N VAL A 116 3.08 11.17 -1.26
CA VAL A 116 2.08 10.11 -1.06
C VAL A 116 1.11 10.49 0.04
N ASN A 117 1.57 10.99 1.18
CA ASN A 117 0.72 11.45 2.27
C ASN A 117 -0.22 12.57 1.83
N ALA A 118 0.29 13.57 1.10
CA ALA A 118 -0.52 14.64 0.54
C ALA A 118 -1.55 14.12 -0.48
N TYR A 119 -1.16 13.18 -1.35
CA TYR A 119 -2.04 12.55 -2.34
C TYR A 119 -3.19 11.76 -1.69
N LEU A 120 -2.88 11.00 -0.65
CA LEU A 120 -3.86 10.27 0.14
C LEU A 120 -4.78 11.20 0.94
N GLY A 121 -4.36 12.45 1.16
CA GLY A 121 -5.07 13.40 2.00
C GLY A 121 -4.95 13.07 3.47
N THR A 122 -3.82 12.51 3.89
CA THR A 122 -3.53 12.25 5.30
C THR A 122 -3.67 13.54 6.09
N PRO A 123 -4.51 13.60 7.14
CA PRO A 123 -4.66 14.80 7.94
C PRO A 123 -3.33 15.15 8.60
N GLU A 124 -3.00 16.44 8.61
CA GLU A 124 -2.01 16.95 9.54
C GLU A 124 -2.51 16.71 10.97
N ASP A 125 -1.58 16.51 11.91
CA ASP A 125 -1.88 16.17 13.30
C ASP A 125 -3.07 16.96 13.87
N SER A 126 -4.11 16.24 14.30
CA SER A 126 -5.23 16.86 14.99
C SER A 126 -4.90 16.95 16.48
N ASP A 127 -5.17 18.11 17.09
CA ASP A 127 -4.91 18.34 18.53
C ASP A 127 -5.91 17.64 19.46
N VAL A 128 -6.94 16.98 18.89
CA VAL A 128 -8.03 16.35 19.69
C VAL A 128 -7.88 14.84 19.72
N PRO A 129 -7.60 14.21 20.89
CA PRO A 129 -7.63 12.77 21.06
C PRO A 129 -9.07 12.20 21.01
N PRO A 130 -9.21 10.94 20.57
CA PRO A 130 -8.18 10.08 20.01
C PRO A 130 -7.91 10.42 18.56
N GLN A 131 -6.63 10.47 18.20
CA GLN A 131 -6.23 10.57 16.81
C GLN A 131 -6.31 9.18 16.16
N TRP A 132 -7.36 8.93 15.40
CA TRP A 132 -7.52 7.68 14.70
C TRP A 132 -6.74 7.67 13.38
N GLY A 133 -5.72 6.82 13.28
CA GLY A 133 -5.12 6.45 12.01
C GLY A 133 -5.98 5.40 11.32
N PRO A 134 -6.60 5.67 10.16
CA PRO A 134 -7.36 4.66 9.44
C PRO A 134 -6.53 3.40 9.17
N ALA A 135 -7.12 2.23 9.41
CA ALA A 135 -6.44 0.94 9.22
C ALA A 135 -6.35 0.51 7.75
N PRO A 136 -7.32 0.80 6.86
CA PRO A 136 -7.14 0.57 5.44
C PRO A 136 -5.87 1.27 4.97
N SER A 137 -4.93 0.48 4.50
CA SER A 137 -3.59 0.98 4.31
C SER A 137 -3.21 1.07 2.85
N SER A 138 -2.42 2.07 2.57
CA SER A 138 -1.59 2.17 1.39
C SER A 138 -0.13 2.18 1.82
N THR A 139 0.71 1.82 0.89
CA THR A 139 2.15 1.89 1.08
C THR A 139 2.79 2.72 0.01
N LEU A 140 3.94 3.29 0.34
CA LEU A 140 4.79 3.92 -0.65
C LEU A 140 5.55 2.84 -1.44
N VAL A 141 5.34 2.81 -2.76
CA VAL A 141 6.17 2.06 -3.69
C VAL A 141 7.00 3.04 -4.50
N LEU A 142 8.31 2.83 -4.50
CA LEU A 142 9.24 3.64 -5.27
C LEU A 142 9.54 2.93 -6.60
N VAL A 143 9.36 3.63 -7.70
CA VAL A 143 9.61 3.13 -9.05
C VAL A 143 10.63 4.02 -9.77
N GLY A 144 11.49 3.43 -10.58
CA GLY A 144 12.51 4.14 -11.35
C GLY A 144 12.35 4.00 -12.86
N PRO A 145 13.20 4.69 -13.63
CA PRO A 145 13.23 4.57 -15.07
C PRO A 145 13.63 3.17 -15.52
N SER A 146 13.11 2.72 -16.65
CA SER A 146 13.54 1.50 -17.34
C SER A 146 14.99 1.63 -17.85
N ASP A 147 15.61 0.51 -18.20
CA ASP A 147 16.96 0.52 -18.77
C ASP A 147 17.05 1.40 -20.04
N LEU A 148 16.00 1.40 -20.85
CA LEU A 148 15.93 2.24 -22.03
C LEU A 148 15.86 3.73 -21.66
N GLN A 149 15.09 4.09 -20.65
CA GLN A 149 14.98 5.46 -20.14
C GLN A 149 16.30 5.91 -19.49
N ARG A 150 16.94 5.04 -18.69
CA ARG A 150 18.27 5.30 -18.14
C ARG A 150 19.32 5.51 -19.23
N ALA A 151 19.30 4.68 -20.26
CA ALA A 151 20.20 4.82 -21.41
C ALA A 151 19.95 6.12 -22.20
N ASP A 152 18.75 6.68 -22.13
CA ASP A 152 18.37 7.98 -22.71
C ASP A 152 18.66 9.17 -21.73
N GLY A 153 19.29 8.89 -20.59
CA GLY A 153 19.70 9.91 -19.60
C GLY A 153 18.61 10.35 -18.65
N GLN A 154 17.54 9.56 -18.49
CA GLN A 154 16.50 9.88 -17.54
C GLN A 154 16.85 9.39 -16.13
N HIS A 155 16.71 10.29 -15.14
CA HIS A 155 16.95 10.05 -13.72
C HIS A 155 15.75 10.58 -12.93
N TRP A 156 14.77 9.73 -12.64
CA TRP A 156 13.59 10.11 -11.88
C TRP A 156 13.20 9.02 -10.88
N LEU A 157 12.49 9.42 -9.84
CA LEU A 157 11.91 8.52 -8.85
C LEU A 157 10.39 8.78 -8.79
N GLY A 158 9.62 7.77 -9.16
CA GLY A 158 8.16 7.82 -9.08
C GLY A 158 7.68 7.37 -7.70
N CYS A 159 6.84 8.17 -7.10
CA CYS A 159 6.26 7.97 -5.78
C CYS A 159 4.85 7.42 -5.95
N VAL A 160 4.64 6.14 -5.70
CA VAL A 160 3.35 5.47 -5.93
C VAL A 160 2.68 5.17 -4.60
N ALA A 161 1.44 5.64 -4.44
CA ALA A 161 0.54 5.21 -3.38
C ALA A 161 -0.08 3.87 -3.78
N ALA A 162 0.41 2.76 -3.24
CA ALA A 162 -0.06 1.42 -3.57
C ALA A 162 -1.03 0.90 -2.52
N GLY A 163 -2.11 0.24 -2.96
CA GLY A 163 -3.06 -0.42 -2.06
C GLY A 163 -2.46 -1.69 -1.44
N VAL A 164 -2.77 -1.92 -0.18
CA VAL A 164 -2.32 -3.12 0.56
C VAL A 164 -3.54 -3.77 1.19
N ASP A 165 -3.65 -5.08 1.08
CA ASP A 165 -4.70 -5.85 1.76
C ASP A 165 -4.38 -6.08 3.24
N GLY A 166 -5.32 -6.70 3.96
CA GLY A 166 -5.18 -6.99 5.38
C GLY A 166 -4.01 -7.90 5.73
N THR A 167 -3.41 -8.60 4.76
CA THR A 167 -2.24 -9.45 4.97
C THR A 167 -0.93 -8.71 4.72
N GLY A 168 -0.99 -7.42 4.31
CA GLY A 168 0.17 -6.60 3.98
C GLY A 168 0.70 -6.81 2.56
N MET A 169 -0.08 -7.49 1.71
CA MET A 169 0.32 -7.72 0.31
C MET A 169 -0.27 -6.63 -0.61
N PRO A 170 0.52 -6.15 -1.60
CA PRO A 170 -0.01 -5.25 -2.61
C PRO A 170 -1.20 -5.87 -3.32
N THR A 171 -2.32 -5.15 -3.33
CA THR A 171 -3.58 -5.63 -3.91
C THR A 171 -4.12 -4.67 -4.94
N GLY A 172 -4.74 -5.23 -6.00
CA GLY A 172 -5.44 -4.42 -6.99
C GLY A 172 -6.82 -4.04 -6.46
N TYR A 173 -7.18 -2.76 -6.59
CA TYR A 173 -8.44 -2.20 -6.08
C TYR A 173 -9.24 -1.51 -7.18
N ALA A 174 -10.53 -1.30 -6.93
CA ALA A 174 -11.39 -0.51 -7.79
C ALA A 174 -11.51 0.93 -7.27
N GLY A 175 -11.55 1.90 -8.19
CA GLY A 175 -11.64 3.32 -7.82
C GLY A 175 -10.30 4.00 -7.68
N THR A 176 -10.16 4.89 -6.70
CA THR A 176 -8.96 5.70 -6.47
C THR A 176 -8.62 5.76 -4.99
N VAL A 177 -7.33 5.86 -4.68
CA VAL A 177 -6.82 6.15 -3.32
C VAL A 177 -6.59 7.66 -3.09
N HIS A 178 -6.74 8.48 -4.13
CA HIS A 178 -6.60 9.93 -4.00
C HIS A 178 -7.60 10.52 -2.99
N GLY A 179 -7.09 11.15 -1.96
CA GLY A 179 -7.87 11.78 -0.89
C GLY A 179 -8.65 10.82 0.01
N MET A 180 -8.39 9.52 -0.04
CA MET A 180 -9.14 8.51 0.72
C MET A 180 -9.06 8.74 2.25
N MET A 181 -7.92 9.20 2.76
CA MET A 181 -7.74 9.46 4.19
C MET A 181 -8.57 10.67 4.67
N ARG A 182 -8.73 11.69 3.83
CA ARG A 182 -9.55 12.86 4.13
C ARG A 182 -11.04 12.60 4.01
N THR A 183 -11.43 11.81 3.00
CA THR A 183 -12.85 11.53 2.72
C THR A 183 -13.37 10.33 3.48
N LEU A 184 -12.50 9.51 4.08
CA LEU A 184 -12.78 8.23 4.71
C LEU A 184 -13.54 7.25 3.78
N ARG A 185 -13.31 7.39 2.47
CA ARG A 185 -13.86 6.52 1.44
C ARG A 185 -12.73 5.67 0.86
N PHE A 186 -12.71 4.43 1.25
CA PHE A 186 -11.67 3.48 0.90
C PHE A 186 -12.22 2.43 -0.07
N PRO A 187 -11.40 1.98 -1.05
CA PRO A 187 -11.70 0.76 -1.79
C PRO A 187 -11.91 -0.43 -0.84
N PRO A 188 -12.96 -1.25 -1.02
CA PRO A 188 -13.24 -2.39 -0.14
C PRO A 188 -12.10 -3.40 -0.06
N GLU A 189 -11.29 -3.48 -1.10
CA GLU A 189 -10.13 -4.37 -1.19
C GLU A 189 -9.01 -4.01 -0.19
N LEU A 190 -9.04 -2.80 0.36
CA LEU A 190 -8.08 -2.34 1.36
C LEU A 190 -8.55 -2.59 2.80
N ALA A 191 -9.69 -3.26 2.98
CA ALA A 191 -10.21 -3.59 4.30
C ALA A 191 -9.23 -4.48 5.09
N GLN A 192 -9.19 -4.25 6.40
CA GLN A 192 -8.33 -4.97 7.33
C GLN A 192 -9.16 -5.96 8.14
N CYS A 193 -9.28 -7.19 7.64
CA CYS A 193 -10.10 -8.23 8.25
C CYS A 193 -9.30 -9.09 9.22
N LEU A 194 -9.88 -9.38 10.37
CA LEU A 194 -9.23 -10.05 11.50
C LEU A 194 -9.86 -11.40 11.81
N ALA A 195 -9.03 -12.44 11.92
CA ALA A 195 -9.49 -13.78 12.36
C ALA A 195 -10.08 -13.74 13.77
N VAL A 196 -9.46 -12.95 14.64
CA VAL A 196 -9.83 -12.75 16.05
C VAL A 196 -9.72 -11.27 16.40
N GLN A 197 -10.28 -10.88 17.54
CA GLN A 197 -10.13 -9.52 18.04
C GLN A 197 -8.66 -9.19 18.37
N PRO A 198 -8.26 -7.92 18.26
CA PRO A 198 -6.97 -7.44 18.74
C PRO A 198 -6.73 -7.82 20.20
N SER A 199 -5.52 -8.21 20.52
CA SER A 199 -5.11 -8.62 21.87
C SER A 199 -3.63 -8.29 22.11
N THR A 200 -3.15 -8.56 23.32
CA THR A 200 -1.72 -8.44 23.65
C THR A 200 -0.82 -9.37 22.83
N ALA A 201 -1.37 -10.40 22.20
CA ALA A 201 -0.66 -11.25 21.23
C ALA A 201 -0.56 -10.61 19.83
N GLY A 202 -1.16 -9.42 19.66
CA GLY A 202 -1.18 -8.68 18.41
C GLY A 202 -2.49 -8.83 17.62
N VAL A 203 -2.39 -8.53 16.33
CA VAL A 203 -3.49 -8.54 15.36
C VAL A 203 -3.24 -9.68 14.38
N THR A 204 -4.22 -10.54 14.16
CA THR A 204 -4.15 -11.63 13.17
C THR A 204 -5.02 -11.29 11.97
N ALA A 205 -4.39 -10.78 10.93
CA ALA A 205 -5.08 -10.43 9.68
C ALA A 205 -5.41 -11.67 8.84
N VAL A 206 -6.51 -11.60 8.10
CA VAL A 206 -6.94 -12.61 7.13
C VAL A 206 -7.51 -11.95 5.89
N ASP A 207 -7.59 -12.69 4.79
CA ASP A 207 -8.31 -12.25 3.59
C ASP A 207 -9.79 -12.03 3.93
N CYS A 208 -10.34 -10.86 3.55
CA CYS A 208 -11.72 -10.49 3.82
C CYS A 208 -12.77 -11.38 3.12
N GLY A 209 -12.39 -12.13 2.11
CA GLY A 209 -13.22 -13.17 1.50
C GLY A 209 -13.36 -14.43 2.35
N GLN A 210 -12.52 -14.58 3.38
CA GLN A 210 -12.62 -15.69 4.34
C GLN A 210 -13.51 -15.29 5.54
N PRO A 211 -14.17 -16.26 6.19
CA PRO A 211 -14.89 -15.99 7.43
C PRO A 211 -13.99 -15.38 8.50
N HIS A 212 -14.40 -14.23 9.05
CA HIS A 212 -13.61 -13.50 10.04
C HIS A 212 -14.47 -12.89 11.14
N LYS A 213 -13.86 -12.50 12.26
CA LYS A 213 -14.55 -12.06 13.47
C LYS A 213 -14.60 -10.55 13.66
N ALA A 214 -13.74 -9.81 12.96
CA ALA A 214 -13.73 -8.36 13.04
C ALA A 214 -13.17 -7.73 11.78
N GLU A 215 -13.54 -6.48 11.51
CA GLU A 215 -12.84 -5.61 10.58
C GLU A 215 -12.26 -4.44 11.38
N LEU A 216 -10.97 -4.20 11.21
CA LEU A 216 -10.26 -3.10 11.85
C LEU A 216 -10.44 -1.83 11.01
N LEU A 217 -11.01 -0.81 11.61
CA LEU A 217 -11.26 0.47 10.97
C LEU A 217 -10.14 1.48 11.20
N ALA A 218 -9.61 1.52 12.43
CA ALA A 218 -8.56 2.46 12.78
C ALA A 218 -7.79 2.03 14.03
N ILE A 219 -6.60 2.62 14.16
CA ILE A 219 -5.70 2.44 15.30
C ILE A 219 -5.37 3.83 15.85
N SER A 220 -5.28 3.94 17.17
CA SER A 220 -4.80 5.14 17.84
C SER A 220 -3.82 4.77 18.94
N TYR A 221 -2.81 5.60 19.13
CA TYR A 221 -1.86 5.46 20.24
C TYR A 221 -2.18 6.53 21.28
N ALA A 222 -2.36 6.09 22.52
CA ALA A 222 -2.40 7.00 23.66
C ALA A 222 -1.00 7.09 24.25
N ASP A 223 -0.54 8.29 24.49
CA ASP A 223 0.64 8.59 25.31
C ASP A 223 0.23 9.30 26.61
N ASP A 224 1.18 9.42 27.54
CA ASP A 224 0.93 10.04 28.83
C ASP A 224 0.57 11.54 28.73
N SER A 225 0.97 12.19 27.64
CA SER A 225 0.70 13.61 27.40
C SER A 225 -0.72 13.86 26.88
N ARG A 226 -1.33 12.83 26.27
CA ARG A 226 -2.66 12.90 25.64
C ARG A 226 -3.51 11.65 25.97
N PRO A 227 -3.97 11.50 27.20
CA PRO A 227 -4.75 10.34 27.59
C PRO A 227 -6.09 10.30 26.85
N VAL A 228 -6.38 9.16 26.26
CA VAL A 228 -7.66 8.91 25.58
C VAL A 228 -8.70 8.53 26.64
N GLN A 229 -9.83 9.24 26.65
CA GLN A 229 -10.97 8.87 27.48
C GLN A 229 -11.79 7.78 26.78
N PRO A 230 -12.14 6.67 27.45
CA PRO A 230 -12.88 5.56 26.82
C PRO A 230 -14.16 5.98 26.11
N ASP A 231 -14.98 6.84 26.74
CA ASP A 231 -16.25 7.31 26.19
C ASP A 231 -16.06 8.16 24.91
N ASP A 232 -14.97 8.93 24.83
CA ASP A 232 -14.63 9.72 23.64
C ASP A 232 -14.13 8.81 22.53
N ALA A 233 -13.33 7.79 22.87
CA ALA A 233 -12.88 6.79 21.95
C ALA A 233 -14.06 6.00 21.34
N GLU A 234 -15.01 5.56 22.16
CA GLU A 234 -16.19 4.85 21.66
C GLU A 234 -17.03 5.72 20.73
N ARG A 235 -17.30 6.97 21.13
CA ARG A 235 -18.09 7.90 20.33
C ARG A 235 -17.45 8.18 18.97
N SER A 236 -16.17 8.52 18.97
CA SER A 236 -15.43 8.81 17.74
C SER A 236 -15.25 7.58 16.84
N CYS A 237 -15.07 6.38 17.42
CA CYS A 237 -15.04 5.12 16.68
C CYS A 237 -16.39 4.82 15.99
N VAL A 238 -17.52 5.11 16.64
CA VAL A 238 -18.85 4.95 16.02
C VAL A 238 -19.03 5.92 14.83
N GLU A 239 -18.58 7.16 14.95
CA GLU A 239 -18.62 8.13 13.87
C GLU A 239 -17.73 7.71 12.70
N LEU A 240 -16.52 7.22 12.99
CA LEU A 240 -15.60 6.69 12.02
C LEU A 240 -16.19 5.48 11.29
N ALA A 241 -16.77 4.53 12.03
CA ALA A 241 -17.44 3.36 11.48
C ALA A 241 -18.56 3.74 10.49
N ARG A 242 -19.36 4.75 10.83
CA ARG A 242 -20.40 5.27 9.94
C ARG A 242 -19.80 5.83 8.64
N SER A 243 -18.75 6.62 8.76
CA SER A 243 -18.11 7.29 7.61
C SER A 243 -17.45 6.28 6.68
N MET A 244 -16.72 5.30 7.24
CA MET A 244 -15.95 4.32 6.46
C MET A 244 -16.83 3.24 5.83
N THR A 245 -17.87 2.80 6.53
CA THR A 245 -18.78 1.76 6.01
C THR A 245 -19.88 2.34 5.11
N GLY A 246 -20.22 3.62 5.28
CA GLY A 246 -21.38 4.23 4.62
C GLY A 246 -22.74 3.78 5.20
N LEU A 247 -22.76 3.01 6.29
CA LEU A 247 -23.99 2.57 6.92
C LEU A 247 -24.73 3.73 7.59
N ALA A 248 -26.02 3.90 7.32
CA ALA A 248 -26.85 4.89 7.99
C ALA A 248 -26.88 4.67 9.52
N HIS A 249 -26.86 3.41 9.93
CA HIS A 249 -26.78 2.98 11.32
C HIS A 249 -25.61 1.99 11.49
N PRO A 250 -24.52 2.38 12.19
CA PRO A 250 -23.31 1.57 12.29
C PRO A 250 -23.50 0.23 13.01
N THR A 251 -24.65 0.01 13.65
CA THR A 251 -25.02 -1.29 14.25
C THR A 251 -25.87 -2.16 13.34
N ALA A 252 -26.28 -1.66 12.16
CA ALA A 252 -27.10 -2.36 11.19
C ALA A 252 -28.28 -3.14 11.81
N ALA A 253 -29.12 -2.43 12.53
CA ALA A 253 -30.26 -2.98 13.29
C ALA A 253 -29.89 -4.08 14.30
N GLY A 254 -28.69 -3.98 14.88
CA GLY A 254 -28.24 -4.91 15.91
C GLY A 254 -27.55 -6.17 15.41
N ARG A 255 -27.26 -6.28 14.11
CA ARG A 255 -26.52 -7.43 13.54
C ARG A 255 -25.00 -7.32 13.69
N ILE A 256 -24.49 -6.12 13.80
CA ILE A 256 -23.08 -5.81 14.04
C ILE A 256 -22.94 -4.87 15.23
N GLN A 257 -21.74 -4.75 15.76
CA GLN A 257 -21.38 -3.83 16.83
C GLN A 257 -20.05 -3.16 16.52
N VAL A 258 -19.94 -1.89 16.91
CA VAL A 258 -18.69 -1.16 16.92
C VAL A 258 -18.06 -1.33 18.29
N ARG A 259 -16.75 -1.57 18.34
CA ARG A 259 -16.02 -1.74 19.60
C ARG A 259 -14.70 -0.99 19.59
N VAL A 260 -14.37 -0.47 20.76
CA VAL A 260 -13.03 0.03 21.05
C VAL A 260 -12.34 -0.98 21.97
N ILE A 261 -11.15 -1.40 21.55
CA ILE A 261 -10.33 -2.37 22.29
C ILE A 261 -9.05 -1.67 22.69
N ALA A 262 -8.78 -1.53 23.97
CA ALA A 262 -7.55 -0.99 24.51
C ALA A 262 -6.57 -2.13 24.81
N VAL A 263 -5.41 -2.11 24.20
CA VAL A 263 -4.37 -3.13 24.39
C VAL A 263 -3.12 -2.46 24.95
N PRO A 264 -2.69 -2.79 26.17
CA PRO A 264 -1.42 -2.34 26.71
C PRO A 264 -0.27 -2.87 25.84
N LEU A 265 0.62 -1.99 25.42
CA LEU A 265 1.83 -2.40 24.71
C LEU A 265 2.91 -2.81 25.70
N PRO A 266 3.78 -3.77 25.33
CA PRO A 266 4.94 -4.09 26.14
C PRO A 266 5.84 -2.86 26.23
N PRO A 267 6.55 -2.66 27.34
CA PRO A 267 7.53 -1.58 27.45
C PRO A 267 8.61 -1.76 26.38
N ASP A 268 8.95 -0.67 25.71
CA ASP A 268 10.04 -0.69 24.72
C ASP A 268 11.38 -0.94 25.43
N PRO A 269 12.06 -2.07 25.14
CA PRO A 269 13.33 -2.41 25.82
C PRO A 269 14.45 -1.41 25.52
N ASN A 270 14.29 -0.55 24.50
CA ASN A 270 15.29 0.44 24.10
C ASN A 270 15.05 1.81 24.74
N THR A 271 13.88 2.06 25.30
CA THR A 271 13.63 3.32 26.01
C THR A 271 14.15 3.21 27.43
N ARG A 272 15.08 4.10 27.78
CA ARG A 272 15.50 4.33 29.17
C ARG A 272 14.47 5.16 29.94
N ASP A 273 13.33 5.40 29.35
CA ASP A 273 12.28 6.18 29.99
C ASP A 273 11.63 5.33 31.09
N THR A 274 11.77 5.78 32.31
CA THR A 274 11.17 5.18 33.51
C THR A 274 9.74 5.65 33.72
N SER A 275 9.07 6.21 32.68
CA SER A 275 7.65 6.52 32.79
C SER A 275 6.91 5.22 33.10
N THR A 276 6.14 5.22 34.17
CA THR A 276 5.52 4.04 34.77
C THR A 276 4.28 3.58 34.00
N ALA A 277 3.86 4.31 33.00
CA ALA A 277 2.69 3.97 32.17
C ALA A 277 3.11 3.26 30.88
N ASN A 278 2.65 2.05 30.70
CA ASN A 278 2.78 1.37 29.41
C ASN A 278 1.88 2.07 28.39
N PRO A 279 2.41 2.42 27.19
CA PRO A 279 1.58 3.00 26.15
C PRO A 279 0.43 2.05 25.81
N THR A 280 -0.74 2.61 25.60
CA THR A 280 -1.94 1.83 25.23
C THR A 280 -2.29 2.06 23.79
N GLN A 281 -2.38 0.98 23.03
CA GLN A 281 -2.90 1.02 21.66
C GLN A 281 -4.40 0.80 21.66
N TRP A 282 -5.13 1.68 20.99
CA TRP A 282 -6.56 1.59 20.85
C TRP A 282 -6.93 1.14 19.44
N TYR A 283 -7.84 0.18 19.35
CA TYR A 283 -8.34 -0.35 18.10
C TYR A 283 -9.82 -0.05 17.96
N CYS A 284 -10.20 0.60 16.86
CA CYS A 284 -11.60 0.76 16.47
C CYS A 284 -11.97 -0.37 15.53
N THR A 285 -12.85 -1.26 15.95
CA THR A 285 -13.28 -2.44 15.20
C THR A 285 -14.78 -2.46 14.99
N ILE A 286 -15.21 -3.17 13.94
CA ILE A 286 -16.60 -3.53 13.71
C ILE A 286 -16.71 -5.05 13.64
N GLU A 287 -17.71 -5.61 14.34
CA GLU A 287 -17.81 -7.04 14.58
C GLU A 287 -19.25 -7.53 14.37
N PRO A 288 -19.47 -8.76 13.90
CA PRO A 288 -20.79 -9.36 13.92
C PRO A 288 -21.21 -9.67 15.38
N LYS A 289 -22.51 -9.60 15.66
CA LYS A 289 -23.04 -9.98 16.98
C LYS A 289 -23.23 -11.49 17.12
N GLY A 290 -23.00 -11.99 18.33
CA GLY A 290 -23.14 -13.40 18.66
C GLY A 290 -22.09 -14.27 17.98
N ASP A 291 -22.49 -15.47 17.58
CA ASP A 291 -21.60 -16.46 16.95
C ASP A 291 -21.41 -16.24 15.46
N ASN A 292 -22.03 -15.19 14.89
CA ASN A 292 -21.92 -14.86 13.49
C ASN A 292 -20.47 -14.54 13.07
N VAL A 293 -20.24 -14.60 11.76
CA VAL A 293 -18.96 -14.22 11.12
C VAL A 293 -19.24 -13.25 9.98
N LEU A 294 -18.27 -12.40 9.70
CA LEU A 294 -18.22 -11.64 8.46
C LEU A 294 -17.70 -12.55 7.33
N THR A 295 -18.23 -12.38 6.14
CA THR A 295 -17.85 -13.14 4.92
C THR A 295 -17.44 -12.24 3.78
N GLY A 296 -17.20 -10.97 4.08
CA GLY A 296 -16.76 -9.92 3.16
C GLY A 296 -16.49 -8.63 3.93
N PRO A 297 -15.89 -7.63 3.29
CA PRO A 297 -15.60 -6.36 3.92
C PRO A 297 -16.87 -5.56 4.19
N LEU A 298 -16.85 -4.80 5.29
CA LEU A 298 -17.89 -3.81 5.62
C LEU A 298 -17.50 -2.41 5.10
N LEU A 299 -16.22 -2.21 4.78
CA LEU A 299 -15.72 -0.98 4.22
C LEU A 299 -16.47 -0.63 2.93
N GLY A 300 -17.11 0.56 2.91
CA GLY A 300 -17.89 1.03 1.75
C GLY A 300 -19.16 0.24 1.45
N VAL A 301 -19.66 -0.61 2.35
CA VAL A 301 -20.85 -1.45 2.12
C VAL A 301 -22.13 -0.62 1.86
N GLY A 302 -22.22 0.60 2.44
CA GLY A 302 -23.37 1.49 2.26
C GLY A 302 -24.70 0.82 2.56
N ASP A 303 -25.68 0.98 1.66
CA ASP A 303 -26.99 0.35 1.73
C ASP A 303 -27.00 -1.10 1.17
N GLY A 304 -25.83 -1.65 0.85
CA GLY A 304 -25.70 -3.01 0.35
C GLY A 304 -26.04 -4.07 1.40
N PRO A 305 -26.18 -5.35 0.99
CA PRO A 305 -26.41 -6.43 1.91
C PRO A 305 -25.21 -6.64 2.82
N LEU A 306 -25.47 -6.77 4.14
CA LEU A 306 -24.41 -7.05 5.10
C LEU A 306 -23.80 -8.44 4.87
N PRO A 307 -22.47 -8.55 4.76
CA PRO A 307 -21.78 -9.83 4.58
C PRO A 307 -21.66 -10.58 5.93
N VAL A 308 -22.78 -10.85 6.60
CA VAL A 308 -22.86 -11.50 7.92
C VAL A 308 -23.61 -12.81 7.80
N ARG A 309 -23.01 -13.89 8.28
CA ARG A 309 -23.59 -15.24 8.30
C ARG A 309 -23.53 -15.85 9.69
#